data_aa0f277281619dab04e659a2247a0b86
#
_entry.id   aa0f277281619dab04e659a2247a0b86
#
_cell.length_a   1.000
_cell.length_b   1.000
_cell.length_c   1.000
_cell.angle_alpha   90.00
_cell.angle_beta   90.00
_cell.angle_gamma   90.00
#
_symmetry.space_group_name_H-M   'P 1'
#
loop_
_entity.id
_entity.type
_entity.pdbx_description
1 polymer ?
#
loop_
_entity_poly.entity_id
_entity_poly.type
_entity_poly.pdbx_seq_one_letter_code
_entity_poly.pdbx_strand_id
1 'polypeptide(L)'
;MSNQEETKKSNNRFLIIFVCAFVALVTIVGGTIGAVVAINNSKAIVKCDGVALEEGEVMYLASYYKMLYIRALRTAGISAKDTEEFWNSKNEDGVSYGESYVLGFKDYVKRLVAACNVFLDYSSYTKADSKRVKNVAEEILKAKASGSVSEFNEKCEKYGFNYNDFCDAIALLYKADGSETVIYGENGVNLTNFPDECAKYLDTYSHVSLLFVRTEETFALDGEGNRIYDENGNAVMRALTEEERLEKQRIIDTLTSAIEAKKNGGDMQITPEMFELYLEKSDGDSKMFDKGYYFRENAEKTAEFATMFPEVVERALDMELYEYDKVDCSIGVCFIYKYDVTEGAYSSSENVFFSDFYSDAANYLYSDVLETLKSDVYFSDKFDEIDLLGIPYLEEFYVRSWN
;
A
#
# COMPACT_ATOMS: atom_id res chain seq x y z
N MET A 1 -15.93 30.80 20.20
CA MET A 1 -15.27 29.66 20.87
C MET A 1 -16.21 28.55 21.34
N SER A 2 -17.53 28.57 21.08
CA SER A 2 -18.47 27.53 21.55
C SER A 2 -18.81 26.44 20.53
N ASN A 3 -18.65 26.70 19.22
CA ASN A 3 -19.04 25.76 18.17
C ASN A 3 -18.02 24.62 17.90
N GLN A 4 -16.76 24.80 18.28
CA GLN A 4 -15.74 23.76 18.07
C GLN A 4 -15.75 22.65 19.15
N GLU A 5 -16.23 22.95 20.35
CA GLU A 5 -16.35 21.93 21.41
C GLU A 5 -17.58 21.05 21.25
N GLU A 6 -18.66 21.55 20.64
CA GLU A 6 -19.87 20.75 20.39
C GLU A 6 -19.66 19.75 19.24
N THR A 7 -18.90 20.14 18.19
CA THR A 7 -18.58 19.24 17.06
C THR A 7 -17.66 18.10 17.50
N LYS A 8 -16.67 18.36 18.34
CA LYS A 8 -15.78 17.34 18.89
C LYS A 8 -16.51 16.35 19.81
N LYS A 9 -17.50 16.80 20.58
CA LYS A 9 -18.35 15.91 21.42
C LYS A 9 -19.32 15.07 20.61
N SER A 10 -19.80 15.57 19.46
CA SER A 10 -20.68 14.83 18.56
C SER A 10 -19.92 13.68 17.87
N ASN A 11 -18.73 13.94 17.35
CA ASN A 11 -17.93 12.93 16.66
C ASN A 11 -17.48 11.79 17.61
N ASN A 12 -17.10 12.09 18.84
CA ASN A 12 -16.77 11.05 19.82
C ASN A 12 -17.99 10.21 20.22
N ARG A 13 -19.21 10.78 20.24
CA ARG A 13 -20.44 10.02 20.51
C ARG A 13 -20.80 9.09 19.34
N PHE A 14 -20.58 9.52 18.10
CA PHE A 14 -20.81 8.68 16.91
C PHE A 14 -19.82 7.51 16.87
N LEU A 15 -18.54 7.76 17.15
CA LEU A 15 -17.52 6.71 17.22
C LEU A 15 -17.84 5.69 18.33
N ILE A 16 -18.26 6.14 19.49
CA ILE A 16 -18.63 5.26 20.63
C ILE A 16 -19.91 4.45 20.30
N ILE A 17 -20.89 5.04 19.61
CA ILE A 17 -22.10 4.34 19.19
C ILE A 17 -21.78 3.31 18.11
N PHE A 18 -20.89 3.61 17.19
CA PHE A 18 -20.45 2.69 16.14
C PHE A 18 -19.66 1.51 16.72
N VAL A 19 -18.73 1.76 17.63
CA VAL A 19 -18.00 0.71 18.37
C VAL A 19 -18.94 -0.11 19.23
N CYS A 20 -19.90 0.50 19.93
CA CYS A 20 -20.89 -0.23 20.75
C CYS A 20 -21.89 -1.02 19.89
N ALA A 21 -22.30 -0.51 18.71
CA ALA A 21 -23.14 -1.25 17.76
C ALA A 21 -22.39 -2.42 17.13
N PHE A 22 -21.11 -2.24 16.81
CA PHE A 22 -20.21 -3.29 16.33
C PHE A 22 -20.02 -4.40 17.36
N VAL A 23 -19.72 -4.03 18.62
CA VAL A 23 -19.60 -4.98 19.75
C VAL A 23 -20.92 -5.69 20.03
N ALA A 24 -22.07 -5.01 19.93
CA ALA A 24 -23.39 -5.61 20.14
C ALA A 24 -23.77 -6.58 19.00
N LEU A 25 -23.39 -6.29 17.75
CA LEU A 25 -23.63 -7.20 16.61
C LEU A 25 -22.78 -8.47 16.73
N VAL A 26 -21.51 -8.34 17.13
CA VAL A 26 -20.59 -9.45 17.39
C VAL A 26 -21.10 -10.35 18.53
N THR A 27 -21.69 -9.78 19.58
CA THR A 27 -22.22 -10.55 20.72
C THR A 27 -23.50 -11.33 20.38
N ILE A 28 -24.31 -10.85 19.45
CA ILE A 28 -25.58 -11.52 19.07
C ILE A 28 -25.33 -12.70 18.11
N VAL A 29 -24.33 -12.58 17.22
CA VAL A 29 -23.95 -13.66 16.28
C VAL A 29 -23.08 -14.72 16.97
N GLY A 30 -22.29 -14.34 17.96
CA GLY A 30 -21.39 -15.23 18.71
C GLY A 30 -22.06 -16.29 19.59
N GLY A 31 -23.34 -16.07 19.97
CA GLY A 31 -24.04 -16.96 20.92
C GLY A 31 -24.41 -18.36 20.38
N THR A 32 -24.49 -18.55 19.06
CA THR A 32 -24.87 -19.85 18.46
C THR A 32 -23.69 -20.64 17.86
N ILE A 33 -22.56 -19.99 17.61
CA ILE A 33 -21.34 -20.60 17.09
C ILE A 33 -20.42 -21.11 18.23
N GLY A 34 -20.61 -20.58 19.43
CA GLY A 34 -19.71 -20.80 20.57
C GLY A 34 -19.52 -22.25 21.02
N ALA A 35 -20.47 -23.16 20.76
CA ALA A 35 -20.35 -24.57 21.19
C ALA A 35 -19.48 -25.42 20.26
N VAL A 36 -19.41 -25.11 18.96
CA VAL A 36 -18.58 -25.84 17.98
C VAL A 36 -17.14 -25.33 18.03
N VAL A 37 -16.97 -24.03 18.26
CA VAL A 37 -15.66 -23.36 18.39
C VAL A 37 -14.92 -23.79 19.65
N ALA A 38 -15.62 -24.09 20.76
CA ALA A 38 -14.98 -24.47 22.02
C ALA A 38 -14.20 -25.81 21.97
N ILE A 39 -14.59 -26.74 21.09
CA ILE A 39 -13.93 -28.06 20.98
C ILE A 39 -12.65 -27.97 20.13
N ASN A 40 -12.65 -27.16 19.08
CA ASN A 40 -11.45 -26.96 18.25
C ASN A 40 -10.40 -26.04 18.91
N ASN A 41 -10.82 -25.19 19.83
CA ASN A 41 -9.93 -24.25 20.52
C ASN A 41 -8.96 -24.86 21.53
N SER A 42 -9.06 -26.16 21.85
CA SER A 42 -8.20 -26.78 22.88
C SER A 42 -6.77 -27.05 22.41
N LYS A 43 -6.53 -27.12 21.07
CA LYS A 43 -5.21 -27.39 20.47
C LYS A 43 -4.59 -26.15 19.85
N ALA A 44 -5.36 -25.11 19.65
CA ALA A 44 -4.89 -23.91 18.98
C ALA A 44 -3.80 -23.20 19.79
N ILE A 45 -2.72 -22.83 19.12
CA ILE A 45 -1.59 -22.11 19.71
C ILE A 45 -1.63 -20.59 19.40
N VAL A 46 -2.41 -20.20 18.38
CA VAL A 46 -2.74 -18.78 18.10
C VAL A 46 -4.24 -18.67 17.97
N LYS A 47 -4.83 -17.62 18.53
CA LYS A 47 -6.29 -17.40 18.55
C LYS A 47 -6.67 -15.94 18.42
N CYS A 48 -7.75 -15.67 17.67
CA CYS A 48 -8.48 -14.42 17.72
C CYS A 48 -9.90 -14.69 17.21
N ASP A 49 -10.90 -14.44 18.06
CA ASP A 49 -12.33 -14.64 17.75
C ASP A 49 -12.64 -15.96 17.00
N GLY A 50 -13.05 -15.86 15.74
CA GLY A 50 -13.40 -17.02 14.89
C GLY A 50 -12.23 -17.74 14.25
N VAL A 51 -11.00 -17.29 14.43
CA VAL A 51 -9.79 -17.86 13.82
C VAL A 51 -8.91 -18.49 14.88
N ALA A 52 -8.51 -19.73 14.63
CA ALA A 52 -7.61 -20.49 15.49
C ALA A 52 -6.60 -21.25 14.62
N LEU A 53 -5.32 -21.19 14.98
CA LEU A 53 -4.24 -21.90 14.31
C LEU A 53 -3.69 -22.98 15.24
N GLU A 54 -3.56 -24.18 14.71
CA GLU A 54 -2.84 -25.29 15.35
C GLU A 54 -1.33 -25.22 15.03
N GLU A 55 -0.54 -26.06 15.65
CA GLU A 55 0.93 -26.05 15.51
C GLU A 55 1.37 -26.28 14.06
N GLY A 56 0.79 -27.23 13.33
CA GLY A 56 1.17 -27.54 11.96
C GLY A 56 0.95 -26.37 10.99
N GLU A 57 -0.14 -25.62 11.15
CA GLU A 57 -0.40 -24.40 10.36
C GLU A 57 0.63 -23.32 10.66
N VAL A 58 0.98 -23.13 11.94
CA VAL A 58 2.01 -22.17 12.36
C VAL A 58 3.38 -22.57 11.80
N MET A 59 3.72 -23.87 11.79
CA MET A 59 4.95 -24.38 11.21
C MET A 59 5.05 -24.12 9.71
N TYR A 60 3.95 -24.32 8.96
CA TYR A 60 3.88 -23.93 7.55
C TYR A 60 4.09 -22.44 7.37
N LEU A 61 3.34 -21.60 8.10
CA LEU A 61 3.43 -20.16 8.01
C LEU A 61 4.83 -19.64 8.38
N ALA A 62 5.52 -20.24 9.36
CA ALA A 62 6.87 -19.88 9.73
C ALA A 62 7.87 -20.19 8.62
N SER A 63 7.78 -21.39 8.02
CA SER A 63 8.62 -21.77 6.87
C SER A 63 8.38 -20.84 5.67
N TYR A 64 7.12 -20.49 5.41
CA TYR A 64 6.71 -19.59 4.33
C TYR A 64 7.22 -18.16 4.57
N TYR A 65 6.99 -17.61 5.74
CA TYR A 65 7.47 -16.27 6.10
C TYR A 65 8.99 -16.18 6.09
N LYS A 66 9.69 -17.24 6.55
CA LYS A 66 11.16 -17.31 6.51
C LYS A 66 11.68 -17.23 5.07
N MET A 67 11.01 -17.91 4.14
CA MET A 67 11.33 -17.81 2.71
C MET A 67 11.16 -16.37 2.20
N LEU A 68 10.05 -15.70 2.54
CA LEU A 68 9.79 -14.32 2.14
C LEU A 68 10.83 -13.38 2.74
N TYR A 69 11.14 -13.52 4.01
CA TYR A 69 12.12 -12.69 4.74
C TYR A 69 13.53 -12.80 4.12
N ILE A 70 14.01 -14.02 3.88
CA ILE A 70 15.30 -14.25 3.23
C ILE A 70 15.33 -13.68 1.80
N ARG A 71 14.23 -13.80 1.04
CA ARG A 71 14.13 -13.22 -0.31
C ARG A 71 14.17 -11.70 -0.27
N ALA A 72 13.44 -11.08 0.65
CA ALA A 72 13.43 -9.63 0.81
C ALA A 72 14.83 -9.10 1.14
N LEU A 73 15.54 -9.73 2.08
CA LEU A 73 16.91 -9.36 2.41
C LEU A 73 17.86 -9.49 1.21
N ARG A 74 17.74 -10.56 0.42
CA ARG A 74 18.56 -10.75 -0.79
C ARG A 74 18.26 -9.69 -1.86
N THR A 75 17.00 -9.30 -2.01
CA THR A 75 16.61 -8.20 -2.91
C THR A 75 17.19 -6.87 -2.45
N ALA A 76 17.29 -6.65 -1.15
CA ALA A 76 17.97 -5.49 -0.55
C ALA A 76 19.51 -5.58 -0.59
N GLY A 77 20.09 -6.58 -1.27
CA GLY A 77 21.55 -6.75 -1.41
C GLY A 77 22.23 -7.43 -0.23
N ILE A 78 21.48 -7.91 0.77
CA ILE A 78 22.02 -8.61 1.91
C ILE A 78 22.22 -10.11 1.58
N SER A 79 23.39 -10.67 1.85
CA SER A 79 23.72 -12.07 1.58
C SER A 79 23.11 -13.00 2.65
N ALA A 80 21.75 -13.07 2.67
CA ALA A 80 21.01 -13.85 3.65
C ALA A 80 21.11 -15.36 3.37
N LYS A 81 21.42 -16.13 4.41
CA LYS A 81 21.49 -17.59 4.41
C LYS A 81 20.74 -18.14 5.64
N ASP A 82 20.17 -19.34 5.51
CA ASP A 82 19.51 -20.01 6.63
C ASP A 82 20.56 -20.77 7.47
N THR A 83 21.42 -20.03 8.17
CA THR A 83 22.49 -20.54 9.02
C THR A 83 22.50 -19.84 10.37
N GLU A 84 22.91 -20.52 11.42
CA GLU A 84 23.04 -19.95 12.76
C GLU A 84 23.91 -18.70 12.79
N GLU A 85 25.02 -18.70 12.03
CA GLU A 85 25.92 -17.55 11.92
C GLU A 85 25.18 -16.32 11.38
N PHE A 86 24.34 -16.50 10.33
CA PHE A 86 23.57 -15.42 9.76
C PHE A 86 22.50 -14.90 10.74
N TRP A 87 21.78 -15.79 11.40
CA TRP A 87 20.73 -15.41 12.35
C TRP A 87 21.27 -14.67 13.57
N ASN A 88 22.50 -14.97 13.99
CA ASN A 88 23.19 -14.28 15.09
C ASN A 88 23.87 -12.97 14.66
N SER A 89 24.05 -12.75 13.36
CA SER A 89 24.64 -11.49 12.86
C SER A 89 23.65 -10.33 13.01
N LYS A 90 24.18 -9.10 13.11
CA LYS A 90 23.37 -7.90 13.40
C LYS A 90 23.15 -7.08 12.15
N ASN A 91 21.97 -6.46 12.09
CA ASN A 91 21.63 -5.44 11.12
C ASN A 91 22.25 -4.07 11.50
N GLU A 92 21.99 -3.03 10.72
CA GLU A 92 22.48 -1.67 10.93
C GLU A 92 22.03 -1.06 12.27
N ASP A 93 20.85 -1.47 12.77
CA ASP A 93 20.29 -1.03 14.06
C ASP A 93 20.89 -1.78 15.26
N GLY A 94 21.78 -2.74 15.03
CA GLY A 94 22.41 -3.55 16.06
C GLY A 94 21.54 -4.70 16.59
N VAL A 95 20.37 -4.96 15.98
CA VAL A 95 19.47 -6.08 16.27
C VAL A 95 19.89 -7.30 15.45
N SER A 96 19.81 -8.50 16.00
CA SER A 96 20.12 -9.71 15.23
C SER A 96 19.05 -9.99 14.17
N TYR A 97 19.45 -10.57 13.02
CA TYR A 97 18.48 -10.98 12.00
C TYR A 97 17.49 -12.03 12.53
N GLY A 98 17.94 -12.89 13.45
CA GLY A 98 17.08 -13.88 14.10
C GLY A 98 15.99 -13.23 14.97
N GLU A 99 16.37 -12.25 15.79
CA GLU A 99 15.41 -11.48 16.59
C GLU A 99 14.43 -10.70 15.70
N SER A 100 14.92 -10.03 14.68
CA SER A 100 14.08 -9.31 13.70
C SER A 100 13.12 -10.26 12.99
N TYR A 101 13.56 -11.46 12.61
CA TYR A 101 12.72 -12.48 12.00
C TYR A 101 11.60 -12.95 12.96
N VAL A 102 11.94 -13.27 14.21
CA VAL A 102 10.96 -13.76 15.20
C VAL A 102 9.90 -12.69 15.49
N LEU A 103 10.31 -11.45 15.69
CA LEU A 103 9.39 -10.33 15.90
C LEU A 103 8.51 -10.10 14.67
N GLY A 104 9.12 -10.08 13.48
CA GLY A 104 8.39 -9.92 12.22
C GLY A 104 7.42 -11.07 11.94
N PHE A 105 7.77 -12.31 12.27
CA PHE A 105 6.86 -13.44 12.14
C PHE A 105 5.66 -13.34 13.08
N LYS A 106 5.89 -12.96 14.34
CA LYS A 106 4.77 -12.74 15.28
C LYS A 106 3.81 -11.65 14.76
N ASP A 107 4.35 -10.55 14.24
CA ASP A 107 3.54 -9.49 13.64
C ASP A 107 2.80 -9.97 12.39
N TYR A 108 3.46 -10.71 11.52
CA TYR A 108 2.86 -11.32 10.32
C TYR A 108 1.68 -12.22 10.68
N VAL A 109 1.82 -13.10 11.67
CA VAL A 109 0.73 -13.98 12.13
C VAL A 109 -0.42 -13.17 12.71
N LYS A 110 -0.14 -12.13 13.50
CA LYS A 110 -1.17 -11.22 14.01
C LYS A 110 -1.96 -10.58 12.87
N ARG A 111 -1.27 -10.02 11.88
CA ARG A 111 -1.93 -9.40 10.71
C ARG A 111 -2.73 -10.42 9.90
N LEU A 112 -2.20 -11.61 9.68
CA LEU A 112 -2.88 -12.68 8.97
C LEU A 112 -4.19 -13.08 9.65
N VAL A 113 -4.16 -13.29 10.96
CA VAL A 113 -5.33 -13.69 11.75
C VAL A 113 -6.36 -12.55 11.79
N ALA A 114 -5.92 -11.32 12.01
CA ALA A 114 -6.79 -10.14 11.93
C ALA A 114 -7.45 -10.01 10.56
N ALA A 115 -6.71 -10.17 9.47
CA ALA A 115 -7.23 -10.16 8.10
C ALA A 115 -8.25 -11.27 7.85
N CYS A 116 -8.00 -12.49 8.36
CA CYS A 116 -8.98 -13.58 8.28
C CYS A 116 -10.27 -13.28 9.03
N ASN A 117 -10.21 -12.64 10.21
CA ASN A 117 -11.39 -12.21 10.95
C ASN A 117 -12.17 -11.16 10.16
N VAL A 118 -11.49 -10.15 9.61
CA VAL A 118 -12.12 -9.17 8.71
C VAL A 118 -12.85 -9.87 7.56
N PHE A 119 -12.21 -10.83 6.90
CA PHE A 119 -12.87 -11.57 5.81
C PHE A 119 -14.13 -12.31 6.30
N LEU A 120 -14.07 -12.96 7.46
CA LEU A 120 -15.19 -13.73 8.01
C LEU A 120 -16.33 -12.86 8.53
N ASP A 121 -16.03 -11.67 9.04
CA ASP A 121 -17.03 -10.73 9.54
C ASP A 121 -17.83 -10.08 8.42
N TYR A 122 -17.20 -9.81 7.29
CA TYR A 122 -17.81 -9.08 6.18
C TYR A 122 -18.13 -9.96 4.96
N SER A 123 -17.69 -11.21 4.95
CA SER A 123 -17.96 -12.16 3.87
C SER A 123 -18.19 -13.58 4.40
N SER A 124 -18.63 -14.44 3.53
CA SER A 124 -18.78 -15.86 3.80
C SER A 124 -17.78 -16.67 2.98
N TYR A 125 -16.98 -17.50 3.62
CA TYR A 125 -16.15 -18.47 2.94
C TYR A 125 -17.05 -19.51 2.25
N THR A 126 -17.25 -19.36 0.96
CA THR A 126 -18.24 -20.11 0.19
C THR A 126 -17.73 -21.48 -0.24
N LYS A 127 -18.63 -22.33 -0.75
CA LYS A 127 -18.23 -23.59 -1.40
C LYS A 127 -17.35 -23.36 -2.63
N ALA A 128 -17.52 -22.23 -3.33
CA ALA A 128 -16.69 -21.86 -4.47
C ALA A 128 -15.27 -21.54 -4.04
N ASP A 129 -15.11 -20.77 -2.96
CA ASP A 129 -13.80 -20.43 -2.38
C ASP A 129 -13.09 -21.69 -1.89
N SER A 130 -13.79 -22.54 -1.13
CA SER A 130 -13.26 -23.82 -0.68
C SER A 130 -12.81 -24.71 -1.84
N LYS A 131 -13.58 -24.73 -2.94
CA LYS A 131 -13.20 -25.50 -4.14
C LYS A 131 -11.96 -24.89 -4.81
N ARG A 132 -11.86 -23.55 -4.88
CA ARG A 132 -10.68 -22.86 -5.44
C ARG A 132 -9.42 -23.20 -4.65
N VAL A 133 -9.47 -23.04 -3.35
CA VAL A 133 -8.34 -23.36 -2.45
C VAL A 133 -7.94 -24.82 -2.58
N LYS A 134 -8.93 -25.73 -2.59
CA LYS A 134 -8.69 -27.17 -2.79
C LYS A 134 -8.03 -27.48 -4.14
N ASN A 135 -8.46 -26.84 -5.22
CA ASN A 135 -7.84 -27.04 -6.53
C ASN A 135 -6.37 -26.61 -6.51
N VAL A 136 -6.05 -25.46 -5.90
CA VAL A 136 -4.66 -24.98 -5.76
C VAL A 136 -3.83 -25.98 -4.94
N ALA A 137 -4.38 -26.49 -3.84
CA ALA A 137 -3.71 -27.53 -3.03
C ALA A 137 -3.43 -28.81 -3.83
N GLU A 138 -4.42 -29.29 -4.60
CA GLU A 138 -4.29 -30.47 -5.45
C GLU A 138 -3.28 -30.29 -6.59
N GLU A 139 -3.21 -29.09 -7.19
CA GLU A 139 -2.20 -28.75 -8.20
C GLU A 139 -0.79 -28.79 -7.62
N ILE A 140 -0.59 -28.21 -6.44
CA ILE A 140 0.70 -28.24 -5.74
C ILE A 140 1.05 -29.70 -5.35
N LEU A 141 0.10 -30.45 -4.82
CA LEU A 141 0.27 -31.89 -4.49
C LEU A 141 0.72 -32.66 -5.74
N LYS A 142 0.04 -32.46 -6.87
CA LYS A 142 0.36 -33.13 -8.14
C LYS A 142 1.73 -32.72 -8.66
N ALA A 143 2.06 -31.44 -8.63
CA ALA A 143 3.31 -30.91 -9.17
C ALA A 143 4.53 -31.28 -8.32
N LYS A 144 4.38 -31.40 -6.99
CA LYS A 144 5.48 -31.54 -6.04
C LYS A 144 5.57 -32.88 -5.35
N ALA A 145 4.49 -33.67 -5.34
CA ALA A 145 4.40 -34.98 -4.71
C ALA A 145 3.62 -35.98 -5.56
N SER A 146 3.64 -35.86 -6.89
CA SER A 146 3.04 -36.80 -7.84
C SER A 146 1.56 -37.13 -7.55
N GLY A 147 0.86 -36.26 -6.83
CA GLY A 147 -0.51 -36.50 -6.35
C GLY A 147 -0.62 -37.38 -5.11
N SER A 148 0.48 -37.71 -4.48
CA SER A 148 0.52 -38.61 -3.29
C SER A 148 0.61 -37.79 -1.99
N VAL A 149 -0.41 -37.87 -1.14
CA VAL A 149 -0.41 -37.26 0.20
C VAL A 149 0.71 -37.84 1.09
N SER A 150 1.02 -39.15 0.95
CA SER A 150 2.11 -39.78 1.71
C SER A 150 3.46 -39.20 1.33
N GLU A 151 3.72 -39.03 0.02
CA GLU A 151 4.96 -38.39 -0.48
C GLU A 151 5.05 -36.92 -0.06
N PHE A 152 3.93 -36.19 -0.08
CA PHE A 152 3.87 -34.82 0.41
C PHE A 152 4.27 -34.76 1.89
N ASN A 153 3.65 -35.60 2.74
CA ASN A 153 3.91 -35.62 4.18
C ASN A 153 5.37 -35.95 4.48
N GLU A 154 5.95 -36.93 3.77
CA GLU A 154 7.38 -37.28 3.91
C GLU A 154 8.30 -36.08 3.57
N LYS A 155 8.01 -35.36 2.49
CA LYS A 155 8.77 -34.20 2.11
C LYS A 155 8.60 -33.01 3.08
N CYS A 156 7.45 -32.93 3.74
CA CYS A 156 7.12 -31.86 4.67
C CYS A 156 7.48 -32.13 6.13
N GLU A 157 7.88 -33.38 6.46
CA GLU A 157 8.26 -33.80 7.82
C GLU A 157 9.34 -32.86 8.42
N LYS A 158 10.33 -32.47 7.62
CA LYS A 158 11.40 -31.52 8.03
C LYS A 158 10.91 -30.12 8.41
N TYR A 159 9.72 -29.71 7.96
CA TYR A 159 9.11 -28.43 8.27
C TYR A 159 8.11 -28.51 9.43
N GLY A 160 7.72 -29.71 9.87
CA GLY A 160 6.81 -29.95 10.97
C GLY A 160 5.32 -29.80 10.62
N PHE A 161 4.92 -29.91 9.35
CA PHE A 161 3.52 -29.87 8.93
C PHE A 161 3.19 -30.99 7.94
N ASN A 162 1.91 -31.31 7.81
CA ASN A 162 1.40 -32.29 6.87
C ASN A 162 0.47 -31.67 5.82
N TYR A 163 -0.11 -32.48 4.93
CA TYR A 163 -0.98 -31.99 3.86
C TYR A 163 -2.26 -31.33 4.36
N ASN A 164 -2.82 -31.76 5.50
CA ASN A 164 -4.01 -31.11 6.04
C ASN A 164 -3.66 -29.75 6.61
N ASP A 165 -2.56 -29.61 7.40
CA ASP A 165 -2.06 -28.36 7.92
C ASP A 165 -1.76 -27.37 6.78
N PHE A 166 -1.18 -27.85 5.67
CA PHE A 166 -0.96 -27.07 4.47
C PHE A 166 -2.28 -26.55 3.88
N CYS A 167 -3.30 -27.42 3.70
CA CYS A 167 -4.59 -27.01 3.17
C CYS A 167 -5.27 -25.95 4.04
N ASP A 168 -5.21 -26.10 5.36
CA ASP A 168 -5.81 -25.18 6.30
C ASP A 168 -5.06 -23.84 6.30
N ALA A 169 -3.72 -23.87 6.29
CA ALA A 169 -2.90 -22.67 6.21
C ALA A 169 -3.12 -21.87 4.91
N ILE A 170 -3.22 -22.54 3.75
CA ILE A 170 -3.50 -21.81 2.49
C ILE A 170 -4.93 -21.28 2.42
N ALA A 171 -5.90 -21.89 3.12
CA ALA A 171 -7.23 -21.33 3.27
C ALA A 171 -7.24 -20.04 4.12
N LEU A 172 -6.37 -19.94 5.11
CA LEU A 172 -6.15 -18.68 5.85
C LEU A 172 -5.53 -17.64 4.96
N LEU A 173 -4.48 -17.97 4.20
CA LEU A 173 -3.85 -17.04 3.25
C LEU A 173 -4.85 -16.53 2.21
N TYR A 174 -5.73 -17.37 1.69
CA TYR A 174 -6.79 -16.99 0.76
C TYR A 174 -7.77 -15.98 1.36
N LYS A 175 -8.21 -16.21 2.59
CA LYS A 175 -9.11 -15.30 3.30
C LYS A 175 -8.43 -13.94 3.56
N ALA A 176 -7.19 -13.99 4.01
CA ALA A 176 -6.42 -12.77 4.29
C ALA A 176 -6.20 -11.94 3.03
N ASP A 177 -5.87 -12.57 1.90
CA ASP A 177 -5.68 -11.92 0.61
C ASP A 177 -6.98 -11.24 0.10
N GLY A 178 -8.13 -11.87 0.35
CA GLY A 178 -9.44 -11.32 -0.02
C GLY A 178 -10.00 -10.26 0.94
N SER A 179 -9.43 -10.09 2.11
CA SER A 179 -10.04 -9.32 3.21
C SER A 179 -10.12 -7.81 2.94
N GLU A 180 -9.14 -7.20 2.31
CA GLU A 180 -9.18 -5.80 1.88
C GLU A 180 -10.30 -5.57 0.85
N THR A 181 -10.40 -6.45 -0.13
CA THR A 181 -11.43 -6.38 -1.19
C THR A 181 -12.84 -6.46 -0.62
N VAL A 182 -13.05 -7.24 0.45
CA VAL A 182 -14.36 -7.36 1.11
C VAL A 182 -14.81 -6.05 1.75
N ILE A 183 -13.89 -5.25 2.27
CA ILE A 183 -14.23 -3.96 2.89
C ILE A 183 -14.23 -2.84 1.84
N TYR A 184 -13.16 -2.70 1.07
CA TYR A 184 -12.86 -1.55 0.23
C TYR A 184 -12.87 -1.85 -1.27
N GLY A 185 -13.11 -3.09 -1.70
CA GLY A 185 -13.22 -3.44 -3.10
C GLY A 185 -14.49 -2.87 -3.76
N GLU A 186 -14.63 -3.04 -5.07
CA GLU A 186 -15.73 -2.49 -5.89
C GLU A 186 -17.14 -2.79 -5.35
N ASN A 187 -17.32 -3.89 -4.61
CA ASN A 187 -18.55 -4.27 -3.92
C ASN A 187 -18.37 -4.42 -2.39
N GLY A 188 -17.37 -3.75 -1.84
CA GLY A 188 -17.04 -3.81 -0.43
C GLY A 188 -18.11 -3.16 0.45
N VAL A 189 -18.17 -3.59 1.71
CA VAL A 189 -19.22 -3.14 2.64
C VAL A 189 -19.11 -1.66 3.02
N ASN A 190 -17.93 -1.06 2.91
CA ASN A 190 -17.69 0.35 3.28
C ASN A 190 -17.76 1.32 2.10
N LEU A 191 -18.12 0.87 0.90
CA LEU A 191 -18.22 1.74 -0.29
C LEU A 191 -19.12 2.96 -0.07
N THR A 192 -20.22 2.81 0.67
CA THR A 192 -21.18 3.89 0.94
C THR A 192 -20.62 4.98 1.85
N ASN A 193 -19.72 4.62 2.78
CA ASN A 193 -19.12 5.54 3.75
C ASN A 193 -17.69 5.95 3.35
N PHE A 194 -17.14 5.32 2.31
CA PHE A 194 -15.77 5.54 1.87
C PHE A 194 -15.47 7.01 1.53
N PRO A 195 -16.34 7.77 0.84
CA PRO A 195 -16.11 9.19 0.61
C PRO A 195 -15.92 10.01 1.89
N ASP A 196 -16.74 9.76 2.92
CA ASP A 196 -16.65 10.47 4.19
C ASP A 196 -15.39 10.07 4.98
N GLU A 197 -14.96 8.82 4.85
CA GLU A 197 -13.70 8.34 5.44
C GLU A 197 -12.50 8.91 4.68
N CYS A 198 -12.56 8.95 3.35
CA CYS A 198 -11.53 9.56 2.52
C CYS A 198 -11.34 11.05 2.81
N ALA A 199 -12.42 11.78 3.09
CA ALA A 199 -12.32 13.20 3.43
C ALA A 199 -11.37 13.48 4.61
N LYS A 200 -11.20 12.52 5.53
CA LYS A 200 -10.24 12.63 6.65
C LYS A 200 -8.79 12.64 6.20
N TYR A 201 -8.50 12.14 5.01
CA TYR A 201 -7.15 12.01 4.46
C TYR A 201 -6.82 13.06 3.42
N LEU A 202 -7.80 13.86 2.97
CA LEU A 202 -7.57 14.92 1.99
C LEU A 202 -6.52 15.93 2.48
N ASP A 203 -6.57 16.29 3.75
CA ASP A 203 -5.61 17.23 4.36
C ASP A 203 -4.16 16.69 4.39
N THR A 204 -3.98 15.39 4.14
CA THR A 204 -2.64 14.78 4.08
C THR A 204 -2.03 14.85 2.68
N TYR A 205 -2.80 15.26 1.66
CA TYR A 205 -2.31 15.41 0.29
C TYR A 205 -1.94 16.85 -0.02
N SER A 206 -0.83 17.01 -0.72
CA SER A 206 -0.48 18.25 -1.41
C SER A 206 -1.03 18.20 -2.82
N HIS A 207 -1.94 19.12 -3.15
CA HIS A 207 -2.46 19.29 -4.50
C HIS A 207 -1.71 20.43 -5.18
N VAL A 208 -0.98 20.11 -6.24
CA VAL A 208 -0.10 21.07 -6.93
C VAL A 208 -0.30 21.04 -8.44
N SER A 209 -0.13 22.18 -9.05
CA SER A 209 0.05 22.33 -10.50
C SER A 209 1.54 22.46 -10.80
N LEU A 210 2.03 21.72 -11.78
CA LEU A 210 3.44 21.65 -12.16
C LEU A 210 3.64 22.16 -13.59
N LEU A 211 4.46 23.19 -13.72
CA LEU A 211 4.87 23.74 -15.00
C LEU A 211 6.35 23.44 -15.23
N PHE A 212 6.63 22.49 -16.10
CA PHE A 212 8.00 22.12 -16.47
C PHE A 212 8.50 22.94 -17.64
N VAL A 213 9.72 23.44 -17.55
CA VAL A 213 10.43 24.11 -18.63
C VAL A 213 11.77 23.41 -18.84
N ARG A 214 11.89 22.69 -19.94
CA ARG A 214 13.14 22.01 -20.34
C ARG A 214 14.16 23.03 -20.82
N THR A 215 15.42 22.90 -20.38
CA THR A 215 16.47 23.87 -20.67
C THR A 215 17.52 23.43 -21.67
N GLU A 216 17.65 22.12 -21.91
CA GLU A 216 18.68 21.56 -22.80
C GLU A 216 18.06 20.85 -24.01
N GLU A 217 17.06 20.01 -23.79
CA GLU A 217 16.44 19.16 -24.77
C GLU A 217 14.92 19.32 -24.77
N THR A 218 14.31 19.00 -25.91
CA THR A 218 12.85 18.94 -26.05
C THR A 218 12.46 17.70 -26.87
N PHE A 219 11.16 17.40 -26.91
CA PHE A 219 10.65 16.31 -27.73
C PHE A 219 10.84 16.59 -29.23
N ALA A 220 11.33 15.59 -29.98
CA ALA A 220 11.28 15.66 -31.42
C ALA A 220 9.82 15.49 -31.88
N LEU A 221 9.40 16.38 -32.79
CA LEU A 221 8.05 16.37 -33.35
C LEU A 221 8.09 15.98 -34.83
N ASP A 222 7.04 15.30 -35.30
CA ASP A 222 6.83 15.03 -36.71
C ASP A 222 6.29 16.28 -37.44
N GLY A 223 6.02 16.15 -38.75
CA GLY A 223 5.50 17.25 -39.55
C GLY A 223 4.09 17.73 -39.17
N GLU A 224 3.38 17.00 -38.33
CA GLU A 224 2.04 17.30 -37.81
C GLU A 224 2.07 17.85 -36.38
N GLY A 225 3.26 17.90 -35.76
CA GLY A 225 3.45 18.39 -34.38
C GLY A 225 3.27 17.32 -33.30
N ASN A 226 3.20 16.03 -33.66
CA ASN A 226 3.11 14.95 -32.67
C ASN A 226 4.51 14.51 -32.24
N ARG A 227 4.63 14.01 -31.01
CA ARG A 227 5.89 13.46 -30.49
C ARG A 227 6.29 12.21 -31.28
N ILE A 228 7.56 12.14 -31.66
CA ILE A 228 8.16 10.96 -32.27
C ILE A 228 8.59 9.99 -31.17
N TYR A 229 8.32 8.70 -31.36
CA TYR A 229 8.73 7.63 -30.46
C TYR A 229 9.70 6.68 -31.16
N ASP A 230 10.66 6.14 -30.41
CA ASP A 230 11.58 5.11 -30.88
C ASP A 230 10.91 3.71 -30.95
N GLU A 231 11.67 2.71 -31.38
CA GLU A 231 11.19 1.31 -31.50
C GLU A 231 10.79 0.69 -30.15
N ASN A 232 11.24 1.27 -29.03
CA ASN A 232 10.93 0.83 -27.67
C ASN A 232 9.76 1.61 -27.06
N GLY A 233 9.18 2.58 -27.79
CA GLY A 233 8.10 3.43 -27.32
C GLY A 233 8.56 4.62 -26.47
N ASN A 234 9.86 4.94 -26.42
CA ASN A 234 10.35 6.12 -25.73
C ASN A 234 10.26 7.35 -26.63
N ALA A 235 9.89 8.49 -26.07
CA ALA A 235 9.86 9.75 -26.81
C ALA A 235 11.30 10.14 -27.24
N VAL A 236 11.47 10.44 -28.52
CA VAL A 236 12.76 10.88 -29.08
C VAL A 236 13.01 12.32 -28.63
N MET A 237 14.19 12.55 -28.04
CA MET A 237 14.64 13.87 -27.60
C MET A 237 15.57 14.50 -28.63
N ARG A 238 15.55 15.82 -28.73
CA ARG A 238 16.51 16.63 -29.51
C ARG A 238 16.96 17.86 -28.73
N ALA A 239 18.13 18.36 -29.03
CA ALA A 239 18.59 19.62 -28.47
C ALA A 239 17.66 20.78 -28.87
N LEU A 240 17.50 21.74 -27.95
CA LEU A 240 16.80 23.00 -28.21
C LEU A 240 17.55 23.82 -29.28
N THR A 241 16.80 24.43 -30.18
CA THR A 241 17.33 25.50 -31.04
C THR A 241 17.61 26.75 -30.19
N GLU A 242 18.37 27.69 -30.74
CA GLU A 242 18.67 28.94 -30.06
C GLU A 242 17.41 29.78 -29.79
N GLU A 243 16.46 29.75 -30.73
CA GLU A 243 15.18 30.46 -30.59
C GLU A 243 14.32 29.84 -29.48
N GLU A 244 14.23 28.51 -29.44
CA GLU A 244 13.52 27.79 -28.38
C GLU A 244 14.15 28.04 -27.01
N ARG A 245 15.47 28.05 -26.93
CA ARG A 245 16.20 28.35 -25.70
C ARG A 245 15.91 29.75 -25.18
N LEU A 246 15.89 30.75 -26.06
CA LEU A 246 15.55 32.12 -25.70
C LEU A 246 14.08 32.25 -25.25
N GLU A 247 13.16 31.56 -25.90
CA GLU A 247 11.75 31.54 -25.49
C GLU A 247 11.58 30.93 -24.09
N LYS A 248 12.19 29.76 -23.86
CA LYS A 248 12.13 29.09 -22.55
C LYS A 248 12.78 29.91 -21.46
N GLN A 249 13.90 30.57 -21.75
CA GLN A 249 14.53 31.48 -20.80
C GLN A 249 13.62 32.66 -20.43
N ARG A 250 12.88 33.23 -21.41
CA ARG A 250 11.89 34.27 -21.11
C ARG A 250 10.77 33.82 -20.20
N ILE A 251 10.29 32.57 -20.39
CA ILE A 251 9.29 31.98 -19.49
C ILE A 251 9.85 31.88 -18.07
N ILE A 252 11.06 31.35 -17.92
CA ILE A 252 11.75 31.19 -16.64
C ILE A 252 11.93 32.56 -15.97
N ASP A 253 12.46 33.54 -16.66
CA ASP A 253 12.71 34.87 -16.12
C ASP A 253 11.41 35.56 -15.70
N THR A 254 10.36 35.46 -16.52
CA THR A 254 9.05 36.09 -16.24
C THR A 254 8.41 35.51 -15.01
N LEU A 255 8.32 34.14 -14.91
CA LEU A 255 7.69 33.48 -13.78
C LEU A 255 8.53 33.68 -12.50
N THR A 256 9.86 33.55 -12.60
CA THR A 256 10.75 33.82 -11.46
C THR A 256 10.55 35.20 -10.90
N SER A 257 10.58 36.22 -11.78
CA SER A 257 10.37 37.64 -11.36
C SER A 257 8.99 37.85 -10.72
N ALA A 258 7.95 37.20 -11.25
CA ALA A 258 6.58 37.33 -10.71
C ALA A 258 6.42 36.63 -9.35
N ILE A 259 7.08 35.49 -9.13
CA ILE A 259 7.13 34.80 -7.82
C ILE A 259 7.89 35.65 -6.80
N GLU A 260 9.05 36.21 -7.18
CA GLU A 260 9.83 37.11 -6.32
C GLU A 260 9.05 38.37 -5.96
N ALA A 261 8.34 38.96 -6.94
CA ALA A 261 7.48 40.11 -6.70
C ALA A 261 6.35 39.80 -5.69
N LYS A 262 5.77 38.59 -5.76
CA LYS A 262 4.77 38.16 -4.78
C LYS A 262 5.37 37.99 -3.38
N LYS A 263 6.56 37.43 -3.28
CA LYS A 263 7.27 37.24 -1.99
C LYS A 263 7.68 38.57 -1.36
N ASN A 264 8.01 39.58 -2.18
CA ASN A 264 8.56 40.86 -1.74
C ASN A 264 7.56 42.03 -1.79
N GLY A 265 6.30 41.81 -2.16
CA GLY A 265 5.28 42.85 -2.25
C GLY A 265 5.42 43.76 -3.46
N GLY A 266 6.01 43.29 -4.58
CA GLY A 266 6.14 44.01 -5.84
C GLY A 266 4.84 44.10 -6.65
N ASP A 267 4.86 44.94 -7.73
CA ASP A 267 3.65 45.22 -8.51
C ASP A 267 3.23 44.11 -9.48
N MET A 268 4.20 43.33 -10.03
CA MET A 268 3.93 42.25 -10.97
C MET A 268 4.00 40.87 -10.27
N GLN A 269 3.03 40.60 -9.42
CA GLN A 269 2.95 39.36 -8.70
C GLN A 269 2.36 38.23 -9.57
N ILE A 270 2.81 37.01 -9.33
CA ILE A 270 2.22 35.80 -9.94
C ILE A 270 0.78 35.62 -9.42
N THR A 271 -0.13 35.26 -10.33
CA THR A 271 -1.53 34.92 -10.02
C THR A 271 -1.87 33.55 -10.59
N PRO A 272 -2.95 32.91 -10.12
CA PRO A 272 -3.42 31.65 -10.69
C PRO A 272 -3.64 31.73 -12.21
N GLU A 273 -4.29 32.79 -12.69
CA GLU A 273 -4.57 32.99 -14.10
C GLU A 273 -3.30 33.15 -14.94
N MET A 274 -2.30 33.84 -14.40
CA MET A 274 -0.99 33.95 -15.04
C MET A 274 -0.31 32.55 -15.10
N PHE A 275 -0.37 31.79 -14.03
CA PHE A 275 0.21 30.46 -13.98
C PHE A 275 -0.47 29.52 -14.98
N GLU A 276 -1.81 29.50 -15.03
CA GLU A 276 -2.60 28.74 -16.01
C GLU A 276 -2.23 29.09 -17.46
N LEU A 277 -2.08 30.37 -17.78
CA LEU A 277 -1.68 30.81 -19.12
C LEU A 277 -0.34 30.22 -19.56
N TYR A 278 0.59 30.02 -18.62
CA TYR A 278 1.88 29.43 -18.91
C TYR A 278 1.86 27.89 -18.89
N LEU A 279 0.87 27.23 -18.27
CA LEU A 279 0.75 25.78 -18.31
C LEU A 279 0.65 25.22 -19.73
N GLU A 280 -0.01 25.94 -20.64
CA GLU A 280 -0.08 25.55 -22.07
C GLU A 280 1.29 25.48 -22.74
N LYS A 281 2.30 26.18 -22.18
CA LYS A 281 3.70 26.20 -22.66
C LYS A 281 4.58 25.21 -21.89
N SER A 282 4.02 24.46 -20.95
CA SER A 282 4.74 23.48 -20.15
C SER A 282 5.20 22.29 -21.01
N ASP A 283 6.39 21.79 -20.74
CA ASP A 283 6.89 20.53 -21.27
C ASP A 283 6.37 19.28 -20.49
N GLY A 284 5.51 19.50 -19.50
CA GLY A 284 4.86 18.45 -18.71
C GLY A 284 3.77 17.69 -19.46
N ASP A 285 3.04 16.84 -18.75
CA ASP A 285 1.89 16.12 -19.29
C ASP A 285 0.66 17.04 -19.33
N SER A 286 0.23 17.41 -20.54
CA SER A 286 -0.93 18.29 -20.74
C SER A 286 -2.25 17.72 -20.19
N LYS A 287 -2.35 16.40 -19.99
CA LYS A 287 -3.52 15.77 -19.36
C LYS A 287 -3.68 16.12 -17.88
N MET A 288 -2.61 16.64 -17.27
CA MET A 288 -2.57 17.02 -15.86
C MET A 288 -2.72 18.52 -15.62
N PHE A 289 -2.81 19.36 -16.68
CA PHE A 289 -2.81 20.83 -16.52
C PHE A 289 -4.03 21.35 -15.77
N ASP A 290 -5.19 20.79 -16.01
CA ASP A 290 -6.46 21.12 -15.36
C ASP A 290 -6.78 20.25 -14.12
N LYS A 291 -6.02 19.20 -13.90
CA LYS A 291 -6.26 18.23 -12.81
C LYS A 291 -5.28 18.39 -11.65
N GLY A 292 -4.06 18.82 -11.95
CA GLY A 292 -2.96 18.88 -11.01
C GLY A 292 -2.40 17.52 -10.61
N TYR A 293 -1.45 17.54 -9.71
CA TYR A 293 -0.80 16.37 -9.13
C TYR A 293 -1.11 16.32 -7.63
N TYR A 294 -1.29 15.11 -7.12
CA TYR A 294 -1.56 14.87 -5.71
C TYR A 294 -0.41 14.07 -5.12
N PHE A 295 0.29 14.67 -4.16
CA PHE A 295 1.41 14.03 -3.46
C PHE A 295 1.08 13.83 -2.00
N ARG A 296 1.51 12.69 -1.47
CA ARG A 296 1.44 12.36 -0.06
C ARG A 296 2.69 11.58 0.33
N GLU A 297 3.22 11.88 1.49
CA GLU A 297 4.35 11.13 2.04
C GLU A 297 4.01 9.63 2.11
N ASN A 298 4.93 8.79 1.63
CA ASN A 298 4.81 7.32 1.58
C ASN A 298 3.73 6.75 0.64
N ALA A 299 3.06 7.55 -0.19
CA ALA A 299 2.18 7.04 -1.23
C ALA A 299 2.98 6.48 -2.42
N GLU A 300 2.53 5.35 -2.99
CA GLU A 300 3.23 4.66 -4.08
C GLU A 300 3.44 5.57 -5.29
N LYS A 301 2.40 6.28 -5.73
CA LYS A 301 2.48 7.20 -6.88
C LYS A 301 3.39 8.40 -6.62
N THR A 302 3.42 8.89 -5.39
CA THR A 302 4.36 9.92 -4.98
C THR A 302 5.79 9.41 -5.06
N ALA A 303 6.06 8.19 -4.59
CA ALA A 303 7.36 7.55 -4.66
C ALA A 303 7.79 7.28 -6.11
N GLU A 304 6.89 6.82 -6.99
CA GLU A 304 7.14 6.66 -8.41
C GLU A 304 7.56 7.99 -9.06
N PHE A 305 6.81 9.06 -8.81
CA PHE A 305 7.11 10.40 -9.34
C PHE A 305 8.43 10.95 -8.79
N ALA A 306 8.72 10.72 -7.52
CA ALA A 306 9.95 11.12 -6.85
C ALA A 306 11.20 10.41 -7.43
N THR A 307 11.07 9.26 -8.07
CA THR A 307 12.23 8.63 -8.77
C THR A 307 12.74 9.48 -9.92
N MET A 308 11.88 10.28 -10.55
CA MET A 308 12.23 11.17 -11.67
C MET A 308 12.52 12.60 -11.22
N PHE A 309 11.75 13.08 -10.23
CA PHE A 309 11.75 14.48 -9.79
C PHE A 309 11.69 14.59 -8.26
N PRO A 310 12.70 14.08 -7.53
CA PRO A 310 12.68 14.07 -6.07
C PRO A 310 12.57 15.47 -5.47
N GLU A 311 13.27 16.46 -6.04
CA GLU A 311 13.28 17.84 -5.55
C GLU A 311 11.90 18.52 -5.70
N VAL A 312 11.16 18.16 -6.75
CA VAL A 312 9.81 18.69 -7.00
C VAL A 312 8.83 18.13 -5.98
N VAL A 313 8.89 16.81 -5.71
CA VAL A 313 8.03 16.17 -4.71
C VAL A 313 8.32 16.69 -3.31
N GLU A 314 9.59 16.76 -2.91
CA GLU A 314 10.01 17.27 -1.61
C GLU A 314 9.46 18.69 -1.40
N ARG A 315 9.66 19.57 -2.38
CA ARG A 315 9.16 20.95 -2.29
C ARG A 315 7.64 21.04 -2.28
N ALA A 316 6.94 20.26 -3.12
CA ALA A 316 5.48 20.24 -3.18
C ALA A 316 4.83 19.81 -1.85
N LEU A 317 5.47 18.86 -1.13
CA LEU A 317 5.00 18.44 0.19
C LEU A 317 5.20 19.54 1.25
N ASP A 318 6.33 20.27 1.20
CA ASP A 318 6.72 21.31 2.19
C ASP A 318 6.05 22.68 1.97
N MET A 319 5.48 22.95 0.78
CA MET A 319 4.84 24.23 0.47
C MET A 319 3.60 24.49 1.33
N GLU A 320 3.37 25.77 1.61
CA GLU A 320 2.10 26.25 2.17
C GLU A 320 1.01 26.38 1.08
N LEU A 321 -0.24 26.36 1.51
CA LEU A 321 -1.39 26.52 0.61
C LEU A 321 -1.33 27.88 -0.10
N TYR A 322 -1.59 27.88 -1.42
CA TYR A 322 -1.53 29.07 -2.32
C TYR A 322 -0.13 29.67 -2.50
N GLU A 323 0.89 28.89 -2.13
CA GLU A 323 2.28 29.26 -2.41
C GLU A 323 2.66 28.93 -3.86
N TYR A 324 3.60 29.72 -4.40
CA TYR A 324 4.30 29.47 -5.66
C TYR A 324 5.78 29.33 -5.38
N ASP A 325 6.41 28.37 -6.04
CA ASP A 325 7.85 28.25 -5.97
C ASP A 325 8.47 27.76 -7.27
N LYS A 326 9.79 27.81 -7.33
CA LYS A 326 10.62 27.38 -8.44
C LYS A 326 11.63 26.36 -7.93
N VAL A 327 11.74 25.25 -8.64
CA VAL A 327 12.68 24.17 -8.33
C VAL A 327 13.47 23.82 -9.58
N ASP A 328 14.81 23.72 -9.45
CA ASP A 328 15.63 23.15 -10.49
C ASP A 328 15.53 21.62 -10.44
N CYS A 329 15.34 20.97 -11.57
CA CYS A 329 15.15 19.52 -11.67
C CYS A 329 15.95 18.92 -12.83
N SER A 330 15.95 17.61 -12.94
CA SER A 330 16.75 16.84 -13.92
C SER A 330 16.55 17.25 -15.38
N ILE A 331 15.40 17.82 -15.76
CA ILE A 331 15.08 18.23 -17.13
C ILE A 331 15.14 19.75 -17.36
N GLY A 332 15.39 20.54 -16.31
CA GLY A 332 15.42 22.00 -16.35
C GLY A 332 14.81 22.63 -15.11
N VAL A 333 13.72 23.36 -15.25
CA VAL A 333 13.05 24.07 -14.16
C VAL A 333 11.61 23.63 -14.06
N CYS A 334 11.15 23.40 -12.82
CA CYS A 334 9.74 23.22 -12.50
C CYS A 334 9.22 24.38 -11.65
N PHE A 335 8.14 25.00 -12.08
CA PHE A 335 7.38 25.94 -11.28
C PHE A 335 6.20 25.20 -10.66
N ILE A 336 5.97 25.41 -9.37
CA ILE A 336 4.97 24.72 -8.56
C ILE A 336 3.99 25.75 -8.03
N TYR A 337 2.70 25.44 -8.12
CA TYR A 337 1.64 26.15 -7.42
C TYR A 337 0.84 25.15 -6.58
N LYS A 338 0.76 25.38 -5.26
CA LYS A 338 -0.03 24.57 -4.34
C LYS A 338 -1.39 25.20 -4.10
N TYR A 339 -2.45 24.42 -4.25
CA TYR A 339 -3.83 24.85 -4.05
C TYR A 339 -4.64 23.79 -3.31
N ASP A 340 -5.88 24.12 -2.93
CA ASP A 340 -6.74 23.20 -2.22
C ASP A 340 -6.99 21.93 -3.01
N VAL A 341 -7.14 20.82 -2.31
CA VAL A 341 -7.65 19.60 -2.92
C VAL A 341 -9.07 19.87 -3.44
N THR A 342 -9.29 19.60 -4.71
CA THR A 342 -10.59 19.85 -5.36
C THR A 342 -11.66 19.01 -4.68
N GLU A 343 -12.71 19.66 -4.18
CA GLU A 343 -13.86 18.99 -3.58
C GLU A 343 -14.45 17.98 -4.58
N GLY A 344 -14.63 16.75 -4.13
CA GLY A 344 -15.16 15.67 -4.97
C GLY A 344 -14.15 15.07 -5.98
N ALA A 345 -12.89 15.48 -5.99
CA ALA A 345 -11.87 14.90 -6.86
C ALA A 345 -11.75 13.37 -6.69
N TYR A 346 -11.96 12.89 -5.48
CA TYR A 346 -11.97 11.47 -5.11
C TYR A 346 -13.28 10.73 -5.47
N SER A 347 -14.32 11.43 -5.88
CA SER A 347 -15.64 10.82 -6.20
C SER A 347 -15.87 10.60 -7.70
N SER A 348 -14.97 11.05 -8.56
CA SER A 348 -15.09 10.94 -10.03
C SER A 348 -14.10 9.92 -10.58
N SER A 349 -14.63 8.80 -11.10
CA SER A 349 -13.84 7.77 -11.79
C SER A 349 -13.17 8.25 -13.09
N GLU A 350 -13.57 9.43 -13.60
CA GLU A 350 -12.94 10.07 -14.77
C GLU A 350 -11.66 10.81 -14.39
N ASN A 351 -11.46 11.07 -13.09
CA ASN A 351 -10.24 11.70 -12.60
C ASN A 351 -9.15 10.63 -12.39
N VAL A 352 -7.97 10.83 -12.99
CA VAL A 352 -6.81 9.95 -12.80
C VAL A 352 -6.44 9.83 -11.32
N PHE A 353 -6.59 10.92 -10.57
CA PHE A 353 -6.37 10.95 -9.13
C PHE A 353 -7.32 10.00 -8.37
N PHE A 354 -8.56 9.81 -8.84
CA PHE A 354 -9.53 8.98 -8.12
C PHE A 354 -9.04 7.55 -7.91
N SER A 355 -8.50 6.89 -8.92
CA SER A 355 -8.03 5.51 -8.78
C SER A 355 -6.82 5.41 -7.84
N ASP A 356 -5.90 6.35 -7.96
CA ASP A 356 -4.67 6.36 -7.15
C ASP A 356 -4.99 6.69 -5.68
N PHE A 357 -5.82 7.71 -5.45
CA PHE A 357 -6.30 8.09 -4.12
C PHE A 357 -7.14 6.98 -3.48
N TYR A 358 -8.04 6.36 -4.25
CA TYR A 358 -8.88 5.28 -3.76
C TYR A 358 -8.03 4.10 -3.26
N SER A 359 -7.03 3.70 -4.03
CA SER A 359 -6.11 2.63 -3.65
C SER A 359 -5.31 2.98 -2.39
N ASP A 360 -4.73 4.18 -2.34
CA ASP A 360 -3.95 4.64 -1.17
C ASP A 360 -4.81 4.74 0.09
N ALA A 361 -6.00 5.33 -0.03
CA ALA A 361 -6.91 5.47 1.10
C ALA A 361 -7.43 4.11 1.59
N ALA A 362 -7.78 3.21 0.68
CA ALA A 362 -8.21 1.86 1.01
C ALA A 362 -7.10 1.10 1.76
N ASN A 363 -5.87 1.12 1.24
CA ASN A 363 -4.71 0.48 1.87
C ASN A 363 -4.44 1.05 3.27
N TYR A 364 -4.51 2.37 3.42
CA TYR A 364 -4.26 3.03 4.70
C TYR A 364 -5.34 2.69 5.72
N LEU A 365 -6.61 2.83 5.35
CA LEU A 365 -7.75 2.51 6.22
C LEU A 365 -7.77 1.04 6.60
N TYR A 366 -7.48 0.16 5.64
CA TYR A 366 -7.37 -1.27 5.90
C TYR A 366 -6.23 -1.60 6.86
N SER A 367 -5.07 -0.94 6.71
CA SER A 367 -3.96 -1.09 7.65
C SER A 367 -4.35 -0.69 9.07
N ASP A 368 -5.08 0.41 9.25
CA ASP A 368 -5.58 0.88 10.55
C ASP A 368 -6.55 -0.14 11.20
N VAL A 369 -7.44 -0.73 10.39
CA VAL A 369 -8.32 -1.82 10.85
C VAL A 369 -7.50 -3.00 11.36
N LEU A 370 -6.48 -3.43 10.59
CA LEU A 370 -5.63 -4.54 11.01
C LEU A 370 -4.81 -4.23 12.25
N GLU A 371 -4.24 -3.02 12.38
CA GLU A 371 -3.48 -2.61 13.57
C GLU A 371 -4.37 -2.65 14.84
N THR A 372 -5.62 -2.25 14.71
CA THR A 372 -6.58 -2.32 15.81
C THR A 372 -6.85 -3.77 16.22
N LEU A 373 -7.14 -4.65 15.27
CA LEU A 373 -7.50 -6.05 15.52
C LEU A 373 -6.29 -6.92 15.93
N LYS A 374 -5.08 -6.54 15.57
CA LYS A 374 -3.85 -7.24 15.99
C LYS A 374 -3.70 -7.32 17.52
N SER A 375 -4.24 -6.35 18.25
CA SER A 375 -4.17 -6.36 19.70
C SER A 375 -4.92 -7.52 20.35
N ASP A 376 -5.92 -8.07 19.67
CA ASP A 376 -6.80 -9.13 20.16
C ASP A 376 -6.28 -10.54 19.86
N VAL A 377 -5.17 -10.62 19.10
CA VAL A 377 -4.54 -11.91 18.77
C VAL A 377 -3.72 -12.42 19.94
N TYR A 378 -4.13 -13.55 20.46
CA TYR A 378 -3.49 -14.24 21.59
C TYR A 378 -2.58 -15.37 21.11
N PHE A 379 -1.37 -15.44 21.66
CA PHE A 379 -0.44 -16.56 21.52
C PHE A 379 -0.41 -17.36 22.84
N SER A 380 -0.50 -18.68 22.75
CA SER A 380 -0.34 -19.55 23.92
C SER A 380 1.14 -19.76 24.26
N ASP A 381 1.40 -20.24 25.49
CA ASP A 381 2.76 -20.58 25.94
C ASP A 381 3.45 -21.59 24.97
N LYS A 382 2.67 -22.50 24.35
CA LYS A 382 3.18 -23.45 23.36
C LYS A 382 3.77 -22.78 22.12
N PHE A 383 3.28 -21.62 21.75
CA PHE A 383 3.87 -20.86 20.62
C PHE A 383 5.30 -20.44 20.95
N ASP A 384 5.56 -20.02 22.19
CA ASP A 384 6.90 -19.60 22.62
C ASP A 384 7.88 -20.79 22.80
N GLU A 385 7.36 -22.03 22.83
CA GLU A 385 8.18 -23.25 22.84
C GLU A 385 8.67 -23.66 21.43
N ILE A 386 8.12 -23.07 20.35
CA ILE A 386 8.51 -23.36 18.98
C ILE A 386 9.88 -22.74 18.67
N ASP A 387 10.84 -23.57 18.27
CA ASP A 387 12.11 -23.08 17.72
C ASP A 387 11.94 -22.56 16.29
N LEU A 388 11.44 -21.33 16.15
CA LEU A 388 11.19 -20.67 14.87
C LEU A 388 12.43 -20.54 13.99
N LEU A 389 13.62 -20.44 14.58
CA LEU A 389 14.88 -20.36 13.83
C LEU A 389 15.34 -21.73 13.35
N GLY A 390 14.98 -22.80 14.03
CA GLY A 390 15.27 -24.17 13.62
C GLY A 390 14.40 -24.67 12.47
N ILE A 391 13.23 -24.06 12.22
CA ILE A 391 12.36 -24.42 11.10
C ILE A 391 13.04 -24.02 9.78
N PRO A 392 13.23 -24.92 8.80
CA PRO A 392 13.80 -24.56 7.50
C PRO A 392 12.89 -23.58 6.72
N TYR A 393 13.47 -22.73 5.88
CA TYR A 393 12.68 -21.92 4.96
C TYR A 393 12.03 -22.79 3.86
N LEU A 394 10.83 -22.42 3.43
CA LEU A 394 10.07 -23.18 2.46
C LEU A 394 10.69 -23.06 1.05
N GLU A 395 11.17 -24.17 0.52
CA GLU A 395 11.77 -24.23 -0.84
C GLU A 395 10.69 -24.47 -1.91
N GLU A 396 9.68 -25.26 -1.55
CA GLU A 396 8.57 -25.71 -2.41
C GLU A 396 7.24 -25.57 -1.63
N PHE A 397 6.13 -26.00 -2.23
CA PHE A 397 4.80 -26.03 -1.60
C PHE A 397 4.22 -24.67 -1.21
N TYR A 398 4.51 -23.60 -1.95
CA TYR A 398 3.91 -22.27 -1.73
C TYR A 398 2.97 -21.88 -2.88
N VAL A 399 1.92 -21.16 -2.52
CA VAL A 399 0.94 -20.63 -3.46
C VAL A 399 1.55 -19.44 -4.19
N ARG A 400 1.39 -19.37 -5.52
CA ARG A 400 1.85 -18.26 -6.36
C ARG A 400 0.69 -17.38 -6.83
N SER A 401 -0.47 -17.97 -7.02
CA SER A 401 -1.69 -17.28 -7.43
C SER A 401 -2.90 -18.13 -7.08
N TRP A 402 -4.06 -17.50 -7.01
CA TRP A 402 -5.36 -18.15 -6.75
C TRP A 402 -6.17 -18.43 -8.03
N ASN A 403 -5.54 -18.25 -9.20
CA ASN A 403 -6.18 -18.44 -10.51
C ASN A 403 -6.14 -19.88 -10.98
#